data_a7ed31540543a35e31e55f7629b356b6
#
_entry.id   a7ed31540543a35e31e55f7629b356b6
#
_cell.length_a   1.000
_cell.length_b   1.000
_cell.length_c   1.000
_cell.angle_alpha   90.00
_cell.angle_beta   90.00
_cell.angle_gamma   90.00
#
_symmetry.space_group_name_H-M   'P 1'
#
loop_
_entity.id
_entity.type
_entity.pdbx_description
1 polymer ?
#
loop_
_entity_poly.entity_id
_entity_poly.type
_entity_poly.pdbx_seq_one_letter_code
_entity_poly.pdbx_strand_id
1 'polypeptide(L)'
;ACMEKTRVISLGGATEAAIWSIYYEYEYLFDEWKSIPYGKALPNQEVYVLDSKKEICPLGAVGDIFISGIGLAKGYLNEPLLTEKAFIMVNGERMYDTGDKGKYLEDGNIEFLGRRDTQVKLNGFRVELGEIEANIEKIKSVKYAAVLCREKGREKRVIAYVEPQPSEFTEDFSL
;
A
#
# COMPACT_ATOMS: atom_id res chain seq x y z
N ALA A 1 -17.71 9.94 27.60
CA ALA A 1 -18.69 11.04 27.74
C ALA A 1 -18.49 12.21 26.76
N CYS A 2 -17.43 12.22 25.94
CA CYS A 2 -17.17 13.32 25.00
C CYS A 2 -17.51 12.99 23.54
N MET A 3 -17.97 11.77 23.24
CA MET A 3 -18.17 11.31 21.85
C MET A 3 -19.63 11.43 21.33
N GLU A 4 -20.61 11.78 22.18
CA GLU A 4 -22.02 11.82 21.77
C GLU A 4 -22.39 12.91 20.75
N LYS A 5 -21.46 13.82 20.41
CA LYS A 5 -21.68 14.87 19.38
C LYS A 5 -20.55 14.98 18.35
N THR A 6 -19.56 14.10 18.40
CA THR A 6 -18.40 14.18 17.50
C THR A 6 -18.53 13.08 16.44
N ARG A 7 -18.58 13.48 15.17
CA ARG A 7 -18.45 12.52 14.06
C ARG A 7 -16.99 12.19 13.88
N VAL A 8 -16.66 10.90 13.86
CA VAL A 8 -15.31 10.41 13.59
C VAL A 8 -15.32 9.75 12.21
N ILE A 9 -14.45 10.24 11.33
CA ILE A 9 -14.35 9.75 9.95
C ILE A 9 -12.92 9.29 9.71
N SER A 10 -12.76 8.01 9.37
CA SER A 10 -11.50 7.48 8.85
C SER A 10 -11.40 7.81 7.37
N LEU A 11 -10.27 8.34 6.94
CA LEU A 11 -9.99 8.69 5.55
C LEU A 11 -8.81 7.88 5.04
N GLY A 12 -8.92 7.39 3.81
CA GLY A 12 -7.89 6.65 3.12
C GLY A 12 -7.76 7.08 1.66
N GLY A 13 -6.73 6.58 0.99
CA GLY A 13 -6.47 6.85 -0.42
C GLY A 13 -5.00 6.91 -0.73
N ALA A 14 -4.67 7.46 -1.90
CA ALA A 14 -3.33 7.57 -2.41
C ALA A 14 -3.02 9.00 -2.85
N THR A 15 -1.75 9.41 -2.78
CA THR A 15 -1.29 10.72 -3.30
C THR A 15 -1.66 10.86 -4.78
N GLU A 16 -1.60 9.78 -5.51
CA GLU A 16 -1.93 9.66 -6.94
C GLU A 16 -3.43 9.85 -7.24
N ALA A 17 -4.26 9.87 -6.19
CA ALA A 17 -5.72 10.07 -6.28
C ALA A 17 -6.20 11.13 -5.27
N ALA A 18 -5.52 12.28 -5.25
CA ALA A 18 -5.83 13.45 -4.40
C ALA A 18 -5.83 13.16 -2.89
N ILE A 19 -4.94 12.26 -2.44
CA ILE A 19 -4.68 11.91 -1.03
C ILE A 19 -5.82 11.10 -0.40
N TRP A 20 -7.06 11.57 -0.48
CA TRP A 20 -8.23 10.91 0.09
C TRP A 20 -9.21 10.52 -1.00
N SER A 21 -9.51 9.24 -1.07
CA SER A 21 -10.40 8.65 -2.08
C SER A 21 -11.50 7.81 -1.47
N ILE A 22 -11.35 7.44 -0.23
CA ILE A 22 -12.25 6.54 0.48
C ILE A 22 -12.44 7.03 1.92
N TYR A 23 -13.63 6.80 2.47
CA TYR A 23 -13.96 7.18 3.83
C TYR A 23 -14.80 6.12 4.53
N TYR A 24 -14.66 6.05 5.84
CA TYR A 24 -15.53 5.30 6.72
C TYR A 24 -15.99 6.19 7.87
N GLU A 25 -17.29 6.42 7.98
CA GLU A 25 -17.86 7.12 9.13
C GLU A 25 -18.08 6.14 10.27
N TYR A 26 -17.52 6.49 11.40
CA TYR A 26 -17.44 5.65 12.55
C TYR A 26 -18.65 5.87 13.46
N GLU A 27 -19.58 4.91 13.49
CA GLU A 27 -20.75 4.98 14.37
C GLU A 27 -20.56 4.15 15.65
N TYR A 28 -19.95 2.96 15.54
CA TYR A 28 -19.74 2.04 16.66
C TYR A 28 -18.43 1.24 16.47
N LEU A 29 -17.74 0.94 17.60
CA LEU A 29 -16.67 -0.06 17.67
C LEU A 29 -17.31 -1.43 17.78
N PHE A 30 -17.04 -2.32 16.84
CA PHE A 30 -17.26 -3.73 17.02
C PHE A 30 -15.98 -4.36 17.55
N ASP A 31 -16.03 -5.00 18.72
CA ASP A 31 -14.88 -5.66 19.36
C ASP A 31 -14.25 -6.74 18.47
N GLU A 32 -14.99 -7.23 17.48
CA GLU A 32 -14.56 -8.25 16.53
C GLU A 32 -13.68 -7.73 15.37
N TRP A 33 -13.63 -6.41 15.16
CA TRP A 33 -12.86 -5.82 14.08
C TRP A 33 -11.36 -5.81 14.39
N LYS A 34 -10.58 -6.42 13.52
CA LYS A 34 -9.11 -6.34 13.55
C LYS A 34 -8.61 -4.94 13.15
N SER A 35 -9.36 -4.24 12.31
CA SER A 35 -9.07 -2.88 11.85
C SER A 35 -10.37 -2.19 11.44
N ILE A 36 -10.35 -0.85 11.44
CA ILE A 36 -11.44 -0.04 10.88
C ILE A 36 -11.55 -0.35 9.38
N PRO A 37 -12.76 -0.56 8.83
CA PRO A 37 -12.95 -0.70 7.39
C PRO A 37 -12.32 0.47 6.62
N TYR A 38 -11.83 0.20 5.42
CA TYR A 38 -11.35 1.26 4.54
C TYR A 38 -12.50 2.16 4.13
N GLY A 39 -13.69 1.57 3.92
CA GLY A 39 -14.94 2.30 3.74
C GLY A 39 -15.45 2.30 2.31
N LYS A 40 -16.04 3.42 1.89
CA LYS A 40 -16.63 3.67 0.57
C LYS A 40 -15.97 4.86 -0.10
N ALA A 41 -16.05 4.90 -1.44
CA ALA A 41 -15.49 5.99 -2.23
C ALA A 41 -16.07 7.36 -1.84
N LEU A 42 -15.23 8.39 -1.86
CA LEU A 42 -15.65 9.80 -1.78
C LEU A 42 -16.40 10.21 -3.06
N PRO A 43 -17.25 11.24 -3.01
CA PRO A 43 -17.92 11.78 -4.20
C PRO A 43 -16.93 12.12 -5.32
N ASN A 44 -17.32 11.84 -6.56
CA ASN A 44 -16.52 12.03 -7.78
C ASN A 44 -15.27 11.14 -7.89
N GLN A 45 -15.17 10.15 -7.03
CA GLN A 45 -14.18 9.07 -7.10
C GLN A 45 -14.88 7.74 -6.98
N GLU A 46 -14.23 6.70 -7.48
CA GLU A 46 -14.71 5.33 -7.35
C GLU A 46 -13.56 4.44 -6.88
N VAL A 47 -13.87 3.44 -6.09
CA VAL A 47 -12.89 2.48 -5.57
C VAL A 47 -13.39 1.08 -5.86
N TYR A 48 -12.56 0.31 -6.55
CA TYR A 48 -12.86 -1.03 -6.99
C TYR A 48 -11.94 -2.05 -6.33
N VAL A 49 -12.49 -3.22 -6.04
CA VAL A 49 -11.70 -4.42 -5.75
C VAL A 49 -11.83 -5.33 -6.96
N LEU A 50 -10.72 -5.52 -7.68
CA LEU A 50 -10.68 -6.27 -8.94
C LEU A 50 -9.82 -7.52 -8.81
N ASP A 51 -10.20 -8.55 -9.53
CA ASP A 51 -9.44 -9.79 -9.65
C ASP A 51 -8.27 -9.67 -10.65
N SER A 52 -7.59 -10.79 -10.94
CA SER A 52 -6.48 -10.85 -11.87
C SER A 52 -6.88 -10.56 -13.32
N LYS A 53 -8.16 -10.73 -13.68
CA LYS A 53 -8.72 -10.42 -15.01
C LYS A 53 -9.26 -8.99 -15.10
N LYS A 54 -9.15 -8.22 -13.99
CA LYS A 54 -9.71 -6.88 -13.87
C LYS A 54 -11.24 -6.85 -13.86
N GLU A 55 -11.86 -7.94 -13.40
CA GLU A 55 -13.30 -8.01 -13.12
C GLU A 55 -13.56 -7.70 -11.64
N ILE A 56 -14.77 -7.16 -11.36
CA ILE A 56 -15.16 -6.81 -9.97
C ILE A 56 -15.24 -8.09 -9.14
N CYS A 57 -14.54 -8.13 -8.02
CA CYS A 57 -14.60 -9.24 -7.09
C CYS A 57 -15.98 -9.37 -6.44
N PRO A 58 -16.52 -10.60 -6.29
CA PRO A 58 -17.69 -10.83 -5.48
C PRO A 58 -17.43 -10.52 -3.98
N LEU A 59 -18.51 -10.37 -3.21
CA LEU A 59 -18.43 -10.13 -1.75
C LEU A 59 -17.53 -11.14 -1.06
N GLY A 60 -16.64 -10.66 -0.21
CA GLY A 60 -15.70 -11.46 0.56
C GLY A 60 -14.48 -11.97 -0.22
N ALA A 61 -14.47 -11.89 -1.56
CA ALA A 61 -13.31 -12.30 -2.35
C ALA A 61 -12.21 -11.24 -2.30
N VAL A 62 -10.97 -11.70 -2.14
CA VAL A 62 -9.78 -10.84 -2.08
C VAL A 62 -9.35 -10.45 -3.49
N GLY A 63 -9.15 -9.17 -3.72
CA GLY A 63 -8.64 -8.61 -4.97
C GLY A 63 -7.66 -7.46 -4.75
N ASP A 64 -7.26 -6.83 -5.84
CA ASP A 64 -6.46 -5.62 -5.86
C ASP A 64 -7.37 -4.39 -5.81
N ILE A 65 -6.97 -3.36 -5.02
CA ILE A 65 -7.72 -2.11 -4.91
C ILE A 65 -7.28 -1.14 -6.00
N PHE A 66 -8.25 -0.62 -6.73
CA PHE A 66 -8.07 0.41 -7.76
C PHE A 66 -8.91 1.63 -7.43
N ILE A 67 -8.41 2.80 -7.78
CA ILE A 67 -9.11 4.08 -7.62
C ILE A 67 -9.30 4.72 -8.99
N SER A 68 -10.50 5.24 -9.26
CA SER A 68 -10.80 6.03 -10.45
C SER A 68 -11.47 7.35 -10.10
N GLY A 69 -11.76 8.17 -11.12
CA GLY A 69 -12.46 9.42 -10.99
C GLY A 69 -11.59 10.67 -11.18
N ILE A 70 -12.19 11.83 -10.90
CA ILE A 70 -11.58 13.14 -11.20
C ILE A 70 -10.36 13.47 -10.33
N GLY A 71 -10.17 12.75 -9.20
CA GLY A 71 -9.05 12.93 -8.29
C GLY A 71 -7.73 12.32 -8.80
N LEU A 72 -7.75 11.55 -9.90
CA LEU A 72 -6.54 10.92 -10.41
C LEU A 72 -5.51 11.93 -10.92
N ALA A 73 -4.27 11.79 -10.48
CA ALA A 73 -3.14 12.51 -11.02
C ALA A 73 -2.93 12.19 -12.51
N LYS A 74 -2.29 13.09 -13.26
CA LYS A 74 -1.93 12.85 -14.67
C LYS A 74 -0.90 11.73 -14.81
N GLY A 75 -0.02 11.57 -13.83
CA GLY A 75 1.03 10.58 -13.78
C GLY A 75 2.21 11.05 -12.94
N TYR A 76 3.30 10.33 -13.03
CA TYR A 76 4.57 10.68 -12.39
C TYR A 76 5.41 11.57 -13.31
N LEU A 77 5.96 12.65 -12.75
CA LEU A 77 6.73 13.64 -13.51
C LEU A 77 8.01 12.99 -14.08
N ASN A 78 8.18 13.12 -15.40
CA ASN A 78 9.31 12.56 -16.16
C ASN A 78 9.47 11.03 -16.08
N GLU A 79 8.42 10.31 -15.62
CA GLU A 79 8.41 8.86 -15.46
C GLU A 79 7.25 8.21 -16.26
N PRO A 80 7.28 8.21 -17.60
CA PRO A 80 6.18 7.71 -18.41
C PRO A 80 5.93 6.21 -18.23
N LEU A 81 6.99 5.41 -18.12
CA LEU A 81 6.86 3.96 -17.94
C LEU A 81 6.25 3.59 -16.58
N LEU A 82 6.62 4.31 -15.52
CA LEU A 82 6.02 4.13 -14.20
C LEU A 82 4.56 4.59 -14.20
N THR A 83 4.26 5.68 -14.91
CA THR A 83 2.89 6.18 -15.08
C THR A 83 2.01 5.15 -15.79
N GLU A 84 2.45 4.60 -16.92
CA GLU A 84 1.72 3.58 -17.67
C GLU A 84 1.47 2.31 -16.85
N LYS A 85 2.44 1.91 -16.04
CA LYS A 85 2.32 0.75 -15.15
C LYS A 85 1.31 0.98 -14.02
N ALA A 86 1.27 2.19 -13.45
CA ALA A 86 0.45 2.50 -12.28
C ALA A 86 -0.96 2.99 -12.64
N PHE A 87 -1.12 3.67 -13.77
CA PHE A 87 -2.39 4.19 -14.25
C PHE A 87 -2.84 3.43 -15.49
N ILE A 88 -3.72 2.47 -15.29
CA ILE A 88 -4.16 1.54 -16.34
C ILE A 88 -5.55 1.88 -16.85
N MET A 89 -5.89 1.38 -18.04
CA MET A 89 -7.24 1.43 -18.58
C MET A 89 -7.94 0.09 -18.34
N VAL A 90 -9.09 0.13 -17.67
CA VAL A 90 -9.95 -1.04 -17.45
C VAL A 90 -11.34 -0.69 -17.96
N ASN A 91 -11.85 -1.46 -18.93
CA ASN A 91 -13.18 -1.26 -19.54
C ASN A 91 -13.44 0.19 -20.02
N GLY A 92 -12.41 0.90 -20.49
CA GLY A 92 -12.52 2.29 -20.96
C GLY A 92 -12.41 3.34 -19.86
N GLU A 93 -12.23 2.95 -18.62
CA GLU A 93 -12.03 3.82 -17.48
C GLU A 93 -10.57 3.83 -17.02
N ARG A 94 -10.03 5.02 -16.75
CA ARG A 94 -8.67 5.17 -16.23
C ARG A 94 -8.66 4.97 -14.73
N MET A 95 -7.82 4.05 -14.27
CA MET A 95 -7.71 3.64 -12.88
C MET A 95 -6.26 3.69 -12.39
N TYR A 96 -6.08 4.04 -11.14
CA TYR A 96 -4.81 3.93 -10.43
C TYR A 96 -4.75 2.60 -9.68
N ASP A 97 -3.73 1.79 -9.95
CA ASP A 97 -3.41 0.57 -9.20
C ASP A 97 -2.70 0.98 -7.89
N THR A 98 -3.41 0.85 -6.77
CA THR A 98 -2.88 1.28 -5.47
C THR A 98 -1.76 0.39 -4.95
N GLY A 99 -1.67 -0.84 -5.43
CA GLY A 99 -0.82 -1.89 -4.88
C GLY A 99 -1.37 -2.49 -3.58
N ASP A 100 -2.56 -2.10 -3.17
CA ASP A 100 -3.23 -2.59 -1.97
C ASP A 100 -4.14 -3.79 -2.30
N LYS A 101 -4.32 -4.69 -1.33
CA LYS A 101 -5.30 -5.77 -1.34
C LYS A 101 -6.50 -5.42 -0.49
N GLY A 102 -7.68 -5.85 -0.93
CA GLY A 102 -8.91 -5.67 -0.18
C GLY A 102 -10.00 -6.65 -0.57
N LYS A 103 -11.13 -6.53 0.07
CA LYS A 103 -12.35 -7.24 -0.27
C LYS A 103 -13.58 -6.39 0.06
N TYR A 104 -14.68 -6.63 -0.63
CA TYR A 104 -15.97 -6.04 -0.28
C TYR A 104 -16.59 -6.77 0.92
N LEU A 105 -17.11 -5.99 1.86
CA LEU A 105 -17.96 -6.45 2.96
C LEU A 105 -19.44 -6.45 2.52
N GLU A 106 -20.30 -7.12 3.29
CA GLU A 106 -21.73 -7.24 2.98
C GLU A 106 -22.46 -5.90 2.90
N ASP A 107 -22.00 -4.90 3.63
CA ASP A 107 -22.55 -3.53 3.65
C ASP A 107 -21.98 -2.63 2.54
N GLY A 108 -21.16 -3.21 1.65
CA GLY A 108 -20.52 -2.52 0.53
C GLY A 108 -19.30 -1.69 0.92
N ASN A 109 -18.86 -1.72 2.17
CA ASN A 109 -17.57 -1.17 2.57
C ASN A 109 -16.43 -2.07 2.06
N ILE A 110 -15.23 -1.49 1.94
CA ILE A 110 -14.02 -2.23 1.61
C ILE A 110 -13.22 -2.46 2.88
N GLU A 111 -12.78 -3.71 3.09
CA GLU A 111 -11.78 -4.06 4.09
C GLU A 111 -10.40 -4.03 3.43
N PHE A 112 -9.46 -3.28 4.04
CA PHE A 112 -8.06 -3.25 3.63
C PHE A 112 -7.31 -4.46 4.21
N LEU A 113 -6.62 -5.21 3.37
CA LEU A 113 -5.92 -6.45 3.74
C LEU A 113 -4.40 -6.35 3.66
N GLY A 114 -3.88 -5.14 3.46
CA GLY A 114 -2.44 -4.91 3.34
C GLY A 114 -2.00 -4.64 1.91
N ARG A 115 -0.67 -4.55 1.72
CA ARG A 115 -0.08 -4.29 0.42
C ARG A 115 0.30 -5.58 -0.31
N ARG A 116 0.23 -5.52 -1.64
CA ARG A 116 0.71 -6.57 -2.55
C ARG A 116 2.25 -6.55 -2.67
N ASP A 117 2.82 -5.37 -2.57
CA ASP A 117 4.25 -5.11 -2.69
C ASP A 117 4.95 -4.96 -1.32
N THR A 118 6.24 -4.73 -1.35
CA THR A 118 7.08 -4.55 -0.15
C THR A 118 7.07 -3.13 0.41
N GLN A 119 6.22 -2.24 -0.13
CA GLN A 119 6.13 -0.87 0.34
C GLN A 119 5.55 -0.79 1.75
N VAL A 120 6.15 0.03 2.59
CA VAL A 120 5.73 0.21 3.98
C VAL A 120 5.55 1.68 4.34
N LYS A 121 4.66 1.96 5.29
CA LYS A 121 4.58 3.29 5.93
C LYS A 121 5.39 3.27 7.21
N LEU A 122 6.50 4.04 7.23
CA LEU A 122 7.40 4.19 8.38
C LEU A 122 7.37 5.64 8.86
N ASN A 123 6.84 5.89 10.06
CA ASN A 123 6.74 7.23 10.66
C ASN A 123 6.11 8.29 9.73
N GLY A 124 5.10 7.90 8.96
CA GLY A 124 4.41 8.76 7.98
C GLY A 124 5.07 8.83 6.61
N PHE A 125 6.27 8.30 6.45
CA PHE A 125 6.96 8.22 5.14
C PHE A 125 6.57 6.94 4.40
N ARG A 126 6.40 7.08 3.08
CA ARG A 126 6.22 5.96 2.15
C ARG A 126 7.60 5.45 1.77
N VAL A 127 7.94 4.21 2.13
CA VAL A 127 9.25 3.61 1.95
C VAL A 127 9.14 2.37 1.07
N GLU A 128 9.88 2.37 -0.02
CA GLU A 128 10.05 1.22 -0.91
C GLU A 128 11.23 0.36 -0.41
N LEU A 129 10.95 -0.80 0.18
CA LEU A 129 12.02 -1.67 0.70
C LEU A 129 12.94 -2.15 -0.43
N GLY A 130 12.39 -2.43 -1.62
CA GLY A 130 13.17 -2.81 -2.79
C GLY A 130 14.11 -1.72 -3.30
N GLU A 131 13.80 -0.43 -3.12
CA GLU A 131 14.72 0.66 -3.43
C GLU A 131 15.92 0.68 -2.48
N ILE A 132 15.69 0.38 -1.20
CA ILE A 132 16.78 0.25 -0.23
C ILE A 132 17.67 -0.94 -0.61
N GLU A 133 17.10 -2.10 -0.96
CA GLU A 133 17.83 -3.27 -1.45
C GLU A 133 18.70 -2.92 -2.63
N ALA A 134 18.13 -2.32 -3.67
CA ALA A 134 18.85 -1.92 -4.88
C ALA A 134 19.96 -0.90 -4.61
N ASN A 135 19.82 -0.02 -3.61
CA ASN A 135 20.89 0.91 -3.24
C ASN A 135 22.01 0.23 -2.43
N ILE A 136 21.68 -0.72 -1.56
CA ILE A 136 22.68 -1.51 -0.83
C ILE A 136 23.48 -2.38 -1.81
N GLU A 137 22.85 -3.00 -2.80
CA GLU A 137 23.50 -3.85 -3.80
C GLU A 137 24.44 -3.10 -4.76
N LYS A 138 24.36 -1.77 -4.83
CA LYS A 138 25.37 -0.94 -5.56
C LYS A 138 26.73 -0.90 -4.86
N ILE A 139 26.81 -1.29 -3.58
CA ILE A 139 28.03 -1.34 -2.81
C ILE A 139 28.86 -2.54 -3.28
N LYS A 140 30.09 -2.32 -3.73
CA LYS A 140 30.96 -3.36 -4.36
C LYS A 140 31.19 -4.60 -3.49
N SER A 141 31.21 -4.43 -2.16
CA SER A 141 31.38 -5.53 -1.20
C SER A 141 30.10 -6.31 -0.93
N VAL A 142 28.96 -5.90 -1.50
CA VAL A 142 27.67 -6.56 -1.33
C VAL A 142 27.35 -7.39 -2.57
N LYS A 143 27.02 -8.66 -2.36
CA LYS A 143 26.54 -9.57 -3.39
C LYS A 143 25.01 -9.55 -3.50
N TYR A 144 24.32 -9.49 -2.34
CA TYR A 144 22.86 -9.51 -2.25
C TYR A 144 22.40 -8.80 -1.00
N ALA A 145 21.25 -8.13 -1.07
CA ALA A 145 20.58 -7.54 0.06
C ALA A 145 19.09 -7.93 0.10
N ALA A 146 18.58 -8.19 1.29
CA ALA A 146 17.15 -8.36 1.54
C ALA A 146 16.71 -7.42 2.67
N VAL A 147 15.67 -6.63 2.44
CA VAL A 147 15.19 -5.63 3.39
C VAL A 147 13.78 -5.97 3.85
N LEU A 148 13.58 -6.00 5.16
CA LEU A 148 12.30 -6.31 5.78
C LEU A 148 11.89 -5.21 6.75
N CYS A 149 10.59 -4.96 6.85
CA CYS A 149 10.03 -4.16 7.93
C CYS A 149 9.46 -5.09 9.01
N ARG A 150 9.97 -4.97 10.22
CA ARG A 150 9.44 -5.69 11.39
C ARG A 150 8.66 -4.75 12.30
N GLU A 151 7.50 -5.21 12.72
CA GLU A 151 6.67 -4.54 13.72
C GLU A 151 6.84 -5.24 15.08
N LYS A 152 7.12 -4.44 16.12
CA LYS A 152 7.12 -4.91 17.52
C LYS A 152 6.28 -3.92 18.34
N GLY A 153 5.04 -4.28 18.61
CA GLY A 153 4.07 -3.38 19.22
C GLY A 153 3.74 -2.20 18.29
N ARG A 154 4.02 -0.98 18.74
CA ARG A 154 3.81 0.25 17.92
C ARG A 154 5.05 0.69 17.12
N GLU A 155 6.16 0.02 17.31
CA GLU A 155 7.44 0.38 16.69
C GLU A 155 7.65 -0.44 15.41
N LYS A 156 7.93 0.26 14.30
CA LYS A 156 8.34 -0.33 13.02
C LYS A 156 9.83 -0.11 12.82
N ARG A 157 10.55 -1.17 12.46
CA ARG A 157 11.99 -1.12 12.15
C ARG A 157 12.26 -1.74 10.79
N VAL A 158 13.06 -1.05 9.99
CA VAL A 158 13.62 -1.59 8.75
C VAL A 158 14.92 -2.30 9.08
N ILE A 159 15.06 -3.54 8.63
CA ILE A 159 16.22 -4.39 8.86
C ILE A 159 16.71 -4.87 7.49
N ALA A 160 17.99 -4.63 7.19
CA ALA A 160 18.64 -5.15 6.01
C ALA A 160 19.50 -6.37 6.38
N TYR A 161 19.35 -7.45 5.63
CA TYR A 161 20.22 -8.61 5.64
C TYR A 161 21.12 -8.51 4.40
N VAL A 162 22.42 -8.63 4.59
CA VAL A 162 23.41 -8.42 3.52
C VAL A 162 24.27 -9.65 3.38
N GLU A 163 24.40 -10.17 2.14
CA GLU A 163 25.36 -11.20 1.77
C GLU A 163 26.61 -10.50 1.16
N PRO A 164 27.79 -10.68 1.75
CA PRO A 164 29.01 -10.05 1.22
C PRO A 164 29.53 -10.77 -0.03
N GLN A 165 30.30 -10.04 -0.86
CA GLN A 165 31.05 -10.65 -1.96
C GLN A 165 32.18 -11.53 -1.42
N PRO A 166 32.35 -12.77 -1.91
CA PRO A 166 33.36 -13.71 -1.41
C PRO A 166 34.81 -13.23 -1.54
N SER A 167 35.11 -12.30 -2.46
CA SER A 167 36.44 -11.83 -2.76
C SER A 167 37.00 -10.80 -1.77
N GLU A 168 36.21 -10.27 -0.84
CA GLU A 168 36.63 -9.26 0.12
C GLU A 168 36.78 -9.79 1.56
N PHE A 169 36.49 -11.08 1.79
CA PHE A 169 36.73 -11.75 3.07
C PHE A 169 37.98 -12.64 3.00
N THR A 170 39.12 -12.12 2.55
CA THR A 170 40.42 -12.74 2.82
C THR A 170 41.05 -12.04 4.01
N GLU A 171 41.07 -12.81 5.13
CA GLU A 171 41.96 -12.62 6.30
C GLU A 171 41.64 -11.46 7.23
N ASP A 172 41.05 -11.74 8.33
CA ASP A 172 41.50 -11.59 9.71
C ASP A 172 40.31 -11.69 10.71
N PHE A 173 39.76 -12.90 10.85
CA PHE A 173 39.17 -13.31 12.11
C PHE A 173 39.98 -14.46 12.71
N SER A 174 41.20 -14.15 13.12
CA SER A 174 41.87 -14.96 14.13
C SER A 174 41.40 -14.49 15.49
N LEU A 175 40.69 -15.38 16.18
CA LEU A 175 40.33 -15.27 17.60
C LEU A 175 41.57 -15.16 18.48
#